data_9202e79c99b3dcbbab2cebd97a2bcf66
#
_entry.id   9202e79c99b3dcbbab2cebd97a2bcf66
#
_cell.length_a   1.000
_cell.length_b   1.000
_cell.length_c   1.000
_cell.angle_alpha   90.00
_cell.angle_beta   90.00
_cell.angle_gamma   90.00
#
_symmetry.space_group_name_H-M   'P 1'
#
loop_
_entity.id
_entity.type
_entity.pdbx_description
1 polymer ?
#
loop_
_entity_poly.entity_id
_entity_poly.type
_entity_poly.pdbx_seq_one_letter_code
_entity_poly.pdbx_strand_id
1 'polypeptide(L)'
;MADPRETPRATPRDMPRDILGRAPSLADTLAQRLREEIASGRLQPGEKLPTEHQMSETYGVSRPIVREAVGRLKHDGLVTSRQGAGAFVADPGAASSFRLEIADLSDRAEMSAIVELLMAVEANATAHAAVRRSVDDLGRIHDQLEAMQAAVFRGEPGVDEDMAFHRAIVEATGNPYFRDLSQFLDHRVRHFIRTARANTARLGGLAQAVQDEHVAIFTAIERQDADAARAAAEEHLRNAATRLALYLKP
;
A
#
# COMPACT_ATOMS: atom_id res chain seq x y z
N MET A 1 55.66 41.84 -3.68
CA MET A 1 55.35 41.76 -5.10
C MET A 1 54.64 40.44 -5.29
N ALA A 2 53.31 40.46 -5.19
CA ALA A 2 52.42 39.30 -5.26
C ALA A 2 51.93 39.10 -6.67
N ASP A 3 51.95 37.90 -7.20
CA ASP A 3 51.55 37.50 -8.54
C ASP A 3 50.01 37.49 -8.65
N PRO A 4 49.40 38.24 -9.58
CA PRO A 4 47.97 38.41 -9.69
C PRO A 4 47.38 37.44 -10.75
N ARG A 5 47.50 36.13 -10.62
CA ARG A 5 46.88 35.16 -11.54
C ARG A 5 46.44 33.86 -10.89
N GLU A 6 45.70 33.91 -9.82
CA GLU A 6 44.87 32.76 -9.43
C GLU A 6 43.38 33.12 -9.55
N THR A 7 42.81 32.75 -10.68
CA THR A 7 41.36 32.70 -10.84
C THR A 7 40.84 31.52 -10.05
N PRO A 8 39.81 31.69 -9.19
CA PRO A 8 39.23 30.54 -8.45
C PRO A 8 38.53 29.63 -9.46
N ARG A 9 38.93 28.36 -9.47
CA ARG A 9 38.20 27.29 -10.15
C ARG A 9 36.80 27.20 -9.55
N ALA A 10 35.79 27.49 -10.34
CA ALA A 10 34.40 27.27 -10.00
C ALA A 10 34.18 25.77 -9.74
N THR A 11 33.75 25.45 -8.54
CA THR A 11 33.22 24.10 -8.20
C THR A 11 32.01 23.82 -9.07
N PRO A 12 31.84 22.57 -9.59
CA PRO A 12 30.63 22.20 -10.32
C PRO A 12 29.40 22.42 -9.43
N ARG A 13 28.50 23.29 -9.87
CA ARG A 13 27.18 23.44 -9.24
C ARG A 13 26.50 22.10 -9.20
N ASP A 14 26.06 21.68 -8.02
CA ASP A 14 25.07 20.61 -7.83
C ASP A 14 23.82 20.97 -8.64
N MET A 15 23.72 20.41 -9.84
CA MET A 15 22.47 20.43 -10.59
C MET A 15 21.50 19.49 -9.88
N PRO A 16 20.25 19.90 -9.58
CA PRO A 16 19.24 18.97 -9.11
C PRO A 16 19.16 17.80 -10.09
N ARG A 17 19.27 16.57 -9.60
CA ARG A 17 18.97 15.38 -10.40
C ARG A 17 17.49 15.39 -10.69
N ASP A 18 17.13 15.96 -11.82
CA ASP A 18 15.81 15.81 -12.40
C ASP A 18 15.67 14.33 -12.80
N ILE A 19 14.93 13.57 -12.01
CA ILE A 19 14.63 12.16 -12.32
C ILE A 19 13.55 12.22 -13.39
N LEU A 20 13.98 12.38 -14.64
CA LEU A 20 13.14 12.16 -15.81
C LEU A 20 12.48 10.79 -15.67
N GLY A 21 11.17 10.71 -15.84
CA GLY A 21 10.41 9.48 -15.76
C GLY A 21 11.13 8.38 -16.54
N ARG A 22 11.52 7.29 -15.84
CA ARG A 22 12.32 6.20 -16.44
C ARG A 22 11.47 5.55 -17.52
N ALA A 23 11.93 5.59 -18.76
CA ALA A 23 11.29 4.83 -19.84
C ALA A 23 11.09 3.37 -19.40
N PRO A 24 9.98 2.71 -19.77
CA PRO A 24 9.71 1.32 -19.40
C PRO A 24 10.94 0.45 -19.73
N SER A 25 11.36 -0.37 -18.78
CA SER A 25 12.46 -1.30 -19.03
C SER A 25 12.04 -2.35 -20.08
N LEU A 26 13.01 -2.99 -20.74
CA LEU A 26 12.70 -4.10 -21.66
C LEU A 26 11.94 -5.24 -20.95
N ALA A 27 12.14 -5.42 -19.66
CA ALA A 27 11.38 -6.37 -18.85
C ALA A 27 9.93 -5.93 -18.66
N ASP A 28 9.67 -4.61 -18.46
CA ASP A 28 8.30 -4.07 -18.41
C ASP A 28 7.57 -4.26 -19.73
N THR A 29 8.25 -3.92 -20.83
CA THR A 29 7.69 -4.03 -22.18
C THR A 29 7.36 -5.50 -22.52
N LEU A 30 8.23 -6.44 -22.18
CA LEU A 30 7.99 -7.86 -22.40
C LEU A 30 6.84 -8.38 -21.49
N ALA A 31 6.83 -7.99 -20.22
CA ALA A 31 5.76 -8.37 -19.29
C ALA A 31 4.41 -7.86 -19.79
N GLN A 32 4.35 -6.61 -20.27
CA GLN A 32 3.14 -6.03 -20.84
C GLN A 32 2.67 -6.79 -22.08
N ARG A 33 3.59 -7.14 -22.99
CA ARG A 33 3.27 -7.92 -24.19
C ARG A 33 2.67 -9.29 -23.83
N LEU A 34 3.27 -10.00 -22.89
CA LEU A 34 2.77 -11.29 -22.44
C LEU A 34 1.39 -11.17 -21.74
N ARG A 35 1.14 -10.07 -20.97
CA ARG A 35 -0.20 -9.78 -20.44
C ARG A 35 -1.25 -9.65 -21.55
N GLU A 36 -0.92 -8.93 -22.60
CA GLU A 36 -1.81 -8.76 -23.75
C GLU A 36 -2.10 -10.11 -24.46
N GLU A 37 -1.13 -10.99 -24.54
CA GLU A 37 -1.30 -12.33 -25.12
C GLU A 37 -2.19 -13.23 -24.26
N ILE A 38 -2.06 -13.14 -22.93
CA ILE A 38 -2.94 -13.82 -21.99
C ILE A 38 -4.35 -13.22 -22.06
N ALA A 39 -4.48 -11.89 -22.00
CA ALA A 39 -5.77 -11.21 -22.02
C ALA A 39 -6.55 -11.42 -23.33
N SER A 40 -5.85 -11.50 -24.46
CA SER A 40 -6.45 -11.78 -25.78
C SER A 40 -6.75 -13.27 -26.01
N GLY A 41 -6.37 -14.15 -25.06
CA GLY A 41 -6.57 -15.60 -25.18
C GLY A 41 -5.60 -16.29 -26.17
N ARG A 42 -4.55 -15.62 -26.64
CA ARG A 42 -3.50 -16.27 -27.43
C ARG A 42 -2.66 -17.23 -26.58
N LEU A 43 -2.48 -16.93 -25.30
CA LEU A 43 -1.97 -17.84 -24.29
C LEU A 43 -3.13 -18.25 -23.39
N GLN A 44 -3.51 -19.51 -23.45
CA GLN A 44 -4.68 -20.04 -22.75
C GLN A 44 -4.40 -20.33 -21.26
N PRO A 45 -5.39 -20.21 -20.37
CA PRO A 45 -5.26 -20.68 -18.99
C PRO A 45 -4.77 -22.14 -18.92
N GLY A 46 -3.78 -22.38 -18.05
CA GLY A 46 -3.14 -23.69 -17.89
C GLY A 46 -2.10 -24.01 -18.97
N GLU A 47 -1.97 -23.19 -20.02
CA GLU A 47 -0.99 -23.38 -21.06
C GLU A 47 0.44 -23.12 -20.51
N LYS A 48 1.40 -23.95 -20.97
CA LYS A 48 2.78 -23.77 -20.63
C LYS A 48 3.39 -22.62 -21.42
N LEU A 49 3.99 -21.66 -20.74
CA LEU A 49 4.78 -20.61 -21.41
C LEU A 49 5.97 -21.21 -22.16
N PRO A 50 6.37 -20.59 -23.28
CA PRO A 50 7.62 -20.92 -23.93
C PRO A 50 8.79 -20.83 -22.95
N THR A 51 9.83 -21.60 -23.18
CA THR A 51 11.04 -21.57 -22.33
C THR A 51 11.72 -20.20 -22.36
N GLU A 52 12.49 -19.87 -21.32
CA GLU A 52 13.29 -18.62 -21.28
C GLU A 52 14.14 -18.46 -22.56
N HIS A 53 14.64 -19.58 -23.10
CA HIS A 53 15.42 -19.58 -24.33
C HIS A 53 14.57 -19.19 -25.54
N GLN A 54 13.44 -19.85 -25.73
CA GLN A 54 12.52 -19.55 -26.84
C GLN A 54 12.01 -18.10 -26.78
N MET A 55 11.62 -17.62 -25.58
CA MET A 55 11.20 -16.23 -25.42
C MET A 55 12.34 -15.24 -25.70
N SER A 56 13.58 -15.57 -25.29
CA SER A 56 14.76 -14.76 -25.58
C SER A 56 14.99 -14.61 -27.09
N GLU A 57 14.81 -15.68 -27.85
CA GLU A 57 14.92 -15.66 -29.32
C GLU A 57 13.75 -14.94 -29.98
N THR A 58 12.51 -15.23 -29.54
CA THR A 58 11.30 -14.66 -30.14
C THR A 58 11.23 -13.14 -29.96
N TYR A 59 11.59 -12.63 -28.78
CA TYR A 59 11.47 -11.21 -28.45
C TYR A 59 12.80 -10.44 -28.58
N GLY A 60 13.89 -11.09 -28.94
CA GLY A 60 15.20 -10.44 -29.14
C GLY A 60 15.78 -9.83 -27.86
N VAL A 61 15.50 -10.41 -26.69
CA VAL A 61 15.97 -9.94 -25.38
C VAL A 61 16.82 -10.99 -24.68
N SER A 62 17.63 -10.57 -23.71
CA SER A 62 18.44 -11.52 -22.94
C SER A 62 17.59 -12.37 -21.98
N ARG A 63 18.05 -13.60 -21.64
CA ARG A 63 17.38 -14.48 -20.68
C ARG A 63 17.13 -13.85 -19.30
N PRO A 64 18.04 -13.03 -18.71
CA PRO A 64 17.72 -12.29 -17.48
C PRO A 64 16.51 -11.38 -17.62
N ILE A 65 16.35 -10.68 -18.74
CA ILE A 65 15.17 -9.82 -19.01
C ILE A 65 13.90 -10.68 -19.08
N VAL A 66 13.96 -11.84 -19.76
CA VAL A 66 12.83 -12.78 -19.80
C VAL A 66 12.46 -13.25 -18.39
N ARG A 67 13.46 -13.63 -17.59
CA ARG A 67 13.23 -14.09 -16.21
C ARG A 67 12.61 -13.03 -15.34
N GLU A 68 13.04 -11.78 -15.48
CA GLU A 68 12.48 -10.64 -14.78
C GLU A 68 11.02 -10.39 -15.21
N ALA A 69 10.72 -10.39 -16.51
CA ALA A 69 9.38 -10.23 -17.04
C ALA A 69 8.43 -11.35 -16.55
N VAL A 70 8.86 -12.61 -16.62
CA VAL A 70 8.10 -13.76 -16.10
C VAL A 70 7.94 -13.68 -14.57
N GLY A 71 8.96 -13.19 -13.85
CA GLY A 71 8.89 -12.93 -12.42
C GLY A 71 7.79 -11.92 -12.05
N ARG A 72 7.65 -10.86 -12.83
CA ARG A 72 6.56 -9.87 -12.69
C ARG A 72 5.20 -10.48 -12.95
N LEU A 73 5.05 -11.28 -14.02
CA LEU A 73 3.79 -11.98 -14.30
C LEU A 73 3.43 -12.99 -13.20
N LYS A 74 4.40 -13.62 -12.55
CA LYS A 74 4.17 -14.47 -11.38
C LYS A 74 3.70 -13.65 -10.17
N HIS A 75 4.36 -12.52 -9.93
CA HIS A 75 3.96 -11.59 -8.88
C HIS A 75 2.52 -11.11 -9.11
N ASP A 76 2.16 -10.84 -10.36
CA ASP A 76 0.83 -10.45 -10.79
C ASP A 76 -0.18 -11.63 -10.78
N GLY A 77 0.24 -12.85 -10.45
CA GLY A 77 -0.62 -14.03 -10.43
C GLY A 77 -1.12 -14.48 -11.82
N LEU A 78 -0.54 -13.95 -12.92
CA LEU A 78 -0.88 -14.35 -14.29
C LEU A 78 -0.19 -15.63 -14.72
N VAL A 79 0.90 -15.98 -14.02
CA VAL A 79 1.74 -17.14 -14.31
C VAL A 79 2.07 -17.85 -13.01
N THR A 80 2.02 -19.18 -13.02
CA THR A 80 2.45 -20.05 -11.92
C THR A 80 3.65 -20.87 -12.32
N SER A 81 4.51 -21.25 -11.36
CA SER A 81 5.62 -22.18 -11.59
C SER A 81 5.30 -23.55 -11.05
N ARG A 82 5.58 -24.60 -11.84
CA ARG A 82 5.59 -25.99 -11.37
C ARG A 82 7.03 -26.47 -11.39
N GLN A 83 7.51 -26.97 -10.24
CA GLN A 83 8.90 -27.43 -10.09
C GLN A 83 9.24 -28.45 -11.16
N GLY A 84 10.33 -28.25 -11.89
CA GLY A 84 10.77 -29.11 -12.98
C GLY A 84 9.95 -29.07 -14.27
N ALA A 85 8.76 -28.48 -14.26
CA ALA A 85 7.85 -28.45 -15.41
C ALA A 85 7.84 -27.10 -16.16
N GLY A 86 8.22 -25.99 -15.48
CA GLY A 86 8.30 -24.67 -16.09
C GLY A 86 7.23 -23.69 -15.58
N ALA A 87 6.95 -22.64 -16.36
CA ALA A 87 5.97 -21.62 -16.08
C ALA A 87 4.69 -21.88 -16.90
N PHE A 88 3.53 -21.64 -16.31
CA PHE A 88 2.21 -21.89 -16.90
C PHE A 88 1.34 -20.67 -16.71
N VAL A 89 0.49 -20.35 -17.68
CA VAL A 89 -0.57 -19.34 -17.52
C VAL A 89 -1.48 -19.77 -16.37
N ALA A 90 -1.73 -18.86 -15.45
CA ALA A 90 -2.61 -19.14 -14.32
C ALA A 90 -4.05 -19.35 -14.81
N ASP A 91 -4.77 -20.27 -14.18
CA ASP A 91 -6.20 -20.45 -14.44
C ASP A 91 -6.96 -19.24 -13.83
N PRO A 92 -7.77 -18.51 -14.58
CA PRO A 92 -8.58 -17.41 -14.04
C PRO A 92 -9.48 -17.82 -12.86
N GLY A 93 -9.87 -19.09 -12.82
CA GLY A 93 -10.65 -19.68 -11.73
C GLY A 93 -9.81 -20.00 -10.47
N ALA A 94 -8.48 -20.22 -10.63
CA ALA A 94 -7.56 -20.49 -9.52
C ALA A 94 -6.86 -19.23 -8.99
N ALA A 95 -6.92 -18.12 -9.74
CA ALA A 95 -6.30 -16.85 -9.41
C ALA A 95 -7.20 -15.68 -9.79
N SER A 96 -8.42 -15.66 -9.27
CA SER A 96 -9.14 -14.40 -9.07
C SER A 96 -8.41 -13.66 -7.93
N SER A 97 -7.15 -13.32 -8.17
CA SER A 97 -6.44 -12.43 -7.28
C SER A 97 -7.04 -11.04 -7.51
N PHE A 98 -7.87 -10.62 -6.57
CA PHE A 98 -8.24 -9.22 -6.44
C PHE A 98 -6.93 -8.41 -6.47
N ARG A 99 -6.77 -7.59 -7.53
CA ARG A 99 -5.57 -6.79 -7.73
C ARG A 99 -5.88 -5.37 -7.33
N LEU A 100 -5.30 -4.96 -6.24
CA LEU A 100 -5.17 -3.55 -5.93
C LEU A 100 -3.79 -3.13 -6.48
N GLU A 101 -3.73 -2.52 -7.64
CA GLU A 101 -2.49 -1.88 -8.10
C GLU A 101 -2.19 -0.72 -7.16
N ILE A 102 -0.91 -0.49 -6.90
CA ILE A 102 -0.51 0.61 -6.00
C ILE A 102 -0.88 1.90 -6.72
N ALA A 103 -1.77 2.66 -6.10
CA ALA A 103 -2.21 3.94 -6.57
C ALA A 103 -1.03 4.89 -6.78
N ASP A 104 -1.06 5.63 -7.86
CA ASP A 104 -0.27 6.85 -7.95
C ASP A 104 -0.87 7.84 -6.95
N LEU A 105 -0.14 8.09 -5.86
CA LEU A 105 -0.57 9.03 -4.82
C LEU A 105 -0.78 10.45 -5.33
N SER A 106 -0.36 10.76 -6.55
CA SER A 106 -0.63 12.04 -7.22
C SER A 106 -2.01 12.09 -7.89
N ASP A 107 -2.66 10.94 -8.12
CA ASP A 107 -4.01 10.88 -8.68
C ASP A 107 -5.08 10.95 -7.58
N ARG A 108 -5.79 12.07 -7.53
CA ARG A 108 -6.87 12.31 -6.55
C ARG A 108 -8.05 11.36 -6.71
N ALA A 109 -8.38 10.95 -7.92
CA ALA A 109 -9.52 10.07 -8.18
C ALA A 109 -9.21 8.66 -7.69
N GLU A 110 -8.00 8.18 -7.95
CA GLU A 110 -7.54 6.88 -7.49
C GLU A 110 -7.44 6.84 -5.97
N MET A 111 -6.92 7.92 -5.35
CA MET A 111 -6.89 8.03 -3.90
C MET A 111 -8.29 8.03 -3.28
N SER A 112 -9.24 8.75 -3.87
CA SER A 112 -10.63 8.76 -3.39
C SER A 112 -11.25 7.36 -3.44
N ALA A 113 -11.00 6.60 -4.51
CA ALA A 113 -11.50 5.23 -4.65
C ALA A 113 -10.89 4.27 -3.61
N ILE A 114 -9.61 4.42 -3.29
CA ILE A 114 -8.97 3.61 -2.23
C ILE A 114 -9.56 3.95 -0.87
N VAL A 115 -9.73 5.23 -0.54
CA VAL A 115 -10.33 5.65 0.74
C VAL A 115 -11.75 5.15 0.86
N GLU A 116 -12.54 5.19 -0.22
CA GLU A 116 -13.90 4.63 -0.24
C GLU A 116 -13.90 3.12 0.08
N LEU A 117 -12.98 2.36 -0.52
CA LEU A 117 -12.80 0.94 -0.22
C LEU A 117 -12.39 0.71 1.25
N LEU A 118 -11.42 1.48 1.75
CA LEU A 118 -10.99 1.38 3.16
C LEU A 118 -12.13 1.69 4.12
N MET A 119 -12.92 2.74 3.85
CA MET A 119 -14.11 3.06 4.65
C MET A 119 -15.10 1.89 4.67
N ALA A 120 -15.37 1.27 3.53
CA ALA A 120 -16.27 0.14 3.45
C ALA A 120 -15.81 -1.07 4.28
N VAL A 121 -14.50 -1.30 4.36
CA VAL A 121 -13.93 -2.44 5.09
C VAL A 121 -13.69 -2.11 6.57
N GLU A 122 -12.96 -1.05 6.86
CA GLU A 122 -12.50 -0.73 8.22
C GLU A 122 -13.63 -0.24 9.12
N ALA A 123 -14.54 0.61 8.62
CA ALA A 123 -15.66 1.09 9.43
C ALA A 123 -16.61 -0.06 9.80
N ASN A 124 -16.85 -1.00 8.87
CA ASN A 124 -17.65 -2.18 9.20
C ASN A 124 -16.92 -3.15 10.14
N ALA A 125 -15.61 -3.33 9.99
CA ALA A 125 -14.81 -4.12 10.92
C ALA A 125 -14.85 -3.51 12.31
N THR A 126 -14.73 -2.18 12.44
CA THR A 126 -14.80 -1.45 13.71
C THR A 126 -16.15 -1.63 14.39
N ALA A 127 -17.26 -1.52 13.65
CA ALA A 127 -18.61 -1.79 14.18
C ALA A 127 -18.76 -3.23 14.68
N HIS A 128 -18.23 -4.22 13.93
CA HIS A 128 -18.25 -5.61 14.37
C HIS A 128 -17.37 -5.86 15.60
N ALA A 129 -16.20 -5.21 15.66
CA ALA A 129 -15.32 -5.28 16.82
C ALA A 129 -16.03 -4.74 18.08
N ALA A 130 -16.75 -3.62 17.99
CA ALA A 130 -17.50 -3.06 19.10
C ALA A 130 -18.47 -4.09 19.72
N VAL A 131 -19.16 -4.86 18.88
CA VAL A 131 -20.14 -5.87 19.36
C VAL A 131 -19.48 -7.15 19.86
N ARG A 132 -18.35 -7.57 19.25
CA ARG A 132 -17.79 -8.92 19.42
C ARG A 132 -16.57 -8.98 20.32
N ARG A 133 -15.91 -7.85 20.56
CA ARG A 133 -14.65 -7.79 21.31
C ARG A 133 -14.79 -8.45 22.69
N SER A 134 -13.80 -9.22 23.08
CA SER A 134 -13.60 -9.65 24.46
C SER A 134 -12.98 -8.54 25.32
N VAL A 135 -12.85 -8.76 26.60
CA VAL A 135 -12.11 -7.86 27.50
C VAL A 135 -10.62 -7.80 27.11
N ASP A 136 -10.04 -8.95 26.72
CA ASP A 136 -8.65 -9.03 26.30
C ASP A 136 -8.42 -8.32 24.96
N ASP A 137 -9.38 -8.37 24.02
CA ASP A 137 -9.33 -7.60 22.79
C ASP A 137 -9.32 -6.10 23.08
N LEU A 138 -10.21 -5.65 23.96
CA LEU A 138 -10.27 -4.25 24.36
C LEU A 138 -8.96 -3.77 24.98
N GLY A 139 -8.34 -4.61 25.83
CA GLY A 139 -7.01 -4.35 26.39
C GLY A 139 -5.94 -4.18 25.31
N ARG A 140 -5.91 -5.09 24.32
CA ARG A 140 -4.96 -4.99 23.19
C ARG A 140 -5.16 -3.72 22.36
N ILE A 141 -6.41 -3.33 22.09
CA ILE A 141 -6.69 -2.09 21.35
C ILE A 141 -6.23 -0.88 22.16
N HIS A 142 -6.50 -0.86 23.47
CA HIS A 142 -6.06 0.20 24.38
C HIS A 142 -4.52 0.33 24.40
N ASP A 143 -3.79 -0.77 24.52
CA ASP A 143 -2.33 -0.75 24.55
C ASP A 143 -1.73 -0.11 23.28
N GLN A 144 -2.34 -0.33 22.11
CA GLN A 144 -1.89 0.30 20.87
C GLN A 144 -2.26 1.79 20.80
N LEU A 145 -3.40 2.17 21.36
CA LEU A 145 -3.80 3.58 21.49
C LEU A 145 -2.80 4.35 22.36
N GLU A 146 -2.42 3.79 23.50
CA GLU A 146 -1.39 4.36 24.39
C GLU A 146 -0.01 4.43 23.73
N ALA A 147 0.38 3.40 22.97
CA ALA A 147 1.62 3.40 22.21
C ALA A 147 1.67 4.54 21.18
N MET A 148 0.54 4.79 20.46
CA MET A 148 0.41 5.94 19.56
C MET A 148 0.53 7.28 20.31
N GLN A 149 -0.14 7.42 21.45
CA GLN A 149 -0.03 8.64 22.28
C GLN A 149 1.41 8.89 22.71
N ALA A 150 2.14 7.83 23.09
CA ALA A 150 3.54 7.94 23.43
C ALA A 150 4.41 8.36 22.22
N ALA A 151 4.12 7.87 21.02
CA ALA A 151 4.79 8.30 19.78
C ALA A 151 4.54 9.78 19.49
N VAL A 152 3.30 10.26 19.63
CA VAL A 152 2.95 11.69 19.51
C VAL A 152 3.75 12.54 20.50
N PHE A 153 3.87 12.09 21.74
CA PHE A 153 4.64 12.78 22.77
C PHE A 153 6.13 12.91 22.44
N ARG A 154 6.70 11.89 21.74
CA ARG A 154 8.09 11.91 21.28
C ARG A 154 8.29 12.67 19.97
N GLY A 155 7.22 13.19 19.35
CA GLY A 155 7.27 13.84 18.04
C GLY A 155 7.51 12.86 16.89
N GLU A 156 7.21 11.58 17.09
CA GLU A 156 7.38 10.52 16.09
C GLU A 156 6.09 10.37 15.24
N PRO A 157 6.20 9.90 13.98
CA PRO A 157 5.03 9.72 13.10
C PRO A 157 4.02 8.67 13.60
N GLY A 158 4.43 7.69 14.41
CA GLY A 158 3.56 6.67 14.99
C GLY A 158 2.89 5.74 13.96
N VAL A 159 3.57 5.45 12.83
CA VAL A 159 3.00 4.66 11.72
C VAL A 159 2.77 3.20 12.12
N ASP A 160 3.73 2.60 12.80
CA ASP A 160 3.65 1.19 13.18
C ASP A 160 2.61 0.96 14.29
N GLU A 161 2.48 1.92 15.21
CA GLU A 161 1.47 1.93 16.27
C GLU A 161 0.06 2.12 15.70
N ASP A 162 -0.11 3.02 14.74
CA ASP A 162 -1.36 3.23 14.00
C ASP A 162 -1.83 1.95 13.31
N MET A 163 -0.93 1.32 12.58
CA MET A 163 -1.24 0.05 11.92
C MET A 163 -1.55 -1.07 12.91
N ALA A 164 -0.87 -1.09 14.06
CA ALA A 164 -1.12 -2.08 15.10
C ALA A 164 -2.48 -1.86 15.77
N PHE A 165 -2.90 -0.60 15.98
CA PHE A 165 -4.22 -0.24 16.51
C PHE A 165 -5.34 -0.75 15.60
N HIS A 166 -5.30 -0.40 14.31
CA HIS A 166 -6.30 -0.86 13.34
C HIS A 166 -6.32 -2.38 13.20
N ARG A 167 -5.15 -3.04 13.25
CA ARG A 167 -5.06 -4.50 13.23
C ARG A 167 -5.72 -5.12 14.46
N ALA A 168 -5.49 -4.58 15.66
CA ALA A 168 -6.12 -5.08 16.89
C ALA A 168 -7.64 -4.98 16.82
N ILE A 169 -8.19 -3.91 16.23
CA ILE A 169 -9.63 -3.76 15.98
C ILE A 169 -10.14 -4.86 15.03
N VAL A 170 -9.44 -5.08 13.93
CA VAL A 170 -9.83 -6.12 12.96
C VAL A 170 -9.78 -7.52 13.59
N GLU A 171 -8.78 -7.82 14.41
CA GLU A 171 -8.68 -9.09 15.16
C GLU A 171 -9.85 -9.27 16.11
N ALA A 172 -10.28 -8.20 16.78
CA ALA A 172 -11.43 -8.20 17.69
C ALA A 172 -12.77 -8.52 17.00
N THR A 173 -12.86 -8.46 15.67
CA THR A 173 -14.04 -8.94 14.92
C THR A 173 -14.24 -10.44 15.04
N GLY A 174 -13.19 -11.23 15.34
CA GLY A 174 -13.19 -12.69 15.31
C GLY A 174 -13.41 -13.28 13.91
N ASN A 175 -13.38 -12.46 12.85
CA ASN A 175 -13.64 -12.88 11.48
C ASN A 175 -12.32 -13.00 10.68
N PRO A 176 -11.89 -14.23 10.32
CA PRO A 176 -10.65 -14.42 9.58
C PRO A 176 -10.62 -13.73 8.22
N TYR A 177 -11.77 -13.56 7.57
CA TYR A 177 -11.84 -12.90 6.26
C TYR A 177 -11.61 -11.39 6.36
N PHE A 178 -12.07 -10.73 7.43
CA PHE A 178 -11.71 -9.34 7.68
C PHE A 178 -10.21 -9.20 7.92
N ARG A 179 -9.61 -10.09 8.71
CA ARG A 179 -8.18 -10.10 8.97
C ARG A 179 -7.37 -10.25 7.68
N ASP A 180 -7.70 -11.25 6.86
CA ASP A 180 -6.94 -11.56 5.65
C ASP A 180 -7.08 -10.45 4.61
N LEU A 181 -8.29 -9.86 4.46
CA LEU A 181 -8.53 -8.71 3.59
C LEU A 181 -7.80 -7.45 4.10
N SER A 182 -7.86 -7.16 5.39
CA SER A 182 -7.16 -6.02 5.99
C SER A 182 -5.65 -6.15 5.81
N GLN A 183 -5.04 -7.32 6.05
CA GLN A 183 -3.62 -7.55 5.80
C GLN A 183 -3.24 -7.33 4.33
N PHE A 184 -4.09 -7.76 3.40
CA PHE A 184 -3.89 -7.51 1.98
C PHE A 184 -3.91 -6.01 1.66
N LEU A 185 -4.88 -5.27 2.19
CA LEU A 185 -5.01 -3.83 2.01
C LEU A 185 -3.86 -3.08 2.67
N ASP A 186 -3.50 -3.41 3.91
CA ASP A 186 -2.40 -2.81 4.67
C ASP A 186 -1.10 -2.81 3.86
N HIS A 187 -0.78 -3.94 3.24
CA HIS A 187 0.44 -4.06 2.44
C HIS A 187 0.44 -3.09 1.25
N ARG A 188 -0.73 -2.84 0.65
CA ARG A 188 -0.92 -1.98 -0.53
C ARG A 188 -1.01 -0.50 -0.18
N VAL A 189 -1.63 -0.17 0.94
CA VAL A 189 -1.85 1.22 1.38
C VAL A 189 -0.81 1.73 2.39
N ARG A 190 0.11 0.87 2.86
CA ARG A 190 1.15 1.22 3.85
C ARG A 190 1.93 2.49 3.47
N HIS A 191 2.25 2.66 2.20
CA HIS A 191 2.95 3.85 1.74
C HIS A 191 2.08 5.11 1.90
N PHE A 192 0.79 5.00 1.63
CA PHE A 192 -0.22 6.04 1.82
C PHE A 192 -0.29 6.47 3.29
N ILE A 193 -0.48 5.52 4.20
CA ILE A 193 -0.55 5.77 5.65
C ILE A 193 0.74 6.44 6.15
N ARG A 194 1.89 5.91 5.74
CA ARG A 194 3.19 6.48 6.11
C ARG A 194 3.35 7.93 5.66
N THR A 195 2.93 8.26 4.44
CA THR A 195 2.99 9.62 3.90
C THR A 195 2.04 10.54 4.65
N ALA A 196 0.79 10.12 4.91
CA ALA A 196 -0.18 10.90 5.66
C ALA A 196 0.31 11.19 7.09
N ARG A 197 0.85 10.18 7.78
CA ARG A 197 1.40 10.31 9.13
C ARG A 197 2.65 11.19 9.20
N ALA A 198 3.59 11.02 8.27
CA ALA A 198 4.79 11.86 8.20
C ALA A 198 4.44 13.33 7.98
N ASN A 199 3.42 13.62 7.18
CA ASN A 199 2.93 14.96 6.95
C ASN A 199 2.21 15.52 8.17
N THR A 200 1.38 14.73 8.82
CA THR A 200 0.69 15.11 10.07
C THR A 200 1.68 15.47 11.18
N ALA A 201 2.76 14.72 11.35
CA ALA A 201 3.78 14.98 12.37
C ALA A 201 4.53 16.32 12.16
N ARG A 202 4.57 16.83 10.94
CA ARG A 202 5.23 18.12 10.59
C ARG A 202 4.40 19.36 10.89
N LEU A 203 3.09 19.20 11.02
CA LEU A 203 2.15 20.30 11.24
C LEU A 203 1.69 20.30 12.70
N GLY A 204 2.05 21.32 13.44
CA GLY A 204 1.69 21.47 14.86
C GLY A 204 0.18 21.33 15.09
N GLY A 205 -0.18 20.50 16.07
CA GLY A 205 -1.57 20.23 16.46
C GLY A 205 -2.30 19.13 15.70
N LEU A 206 -1.88 18.77 14.47
CA LEU A 206 -2.55 17.72 13.71
C LEU A 206 -2.32 16.31 14.28
N ALA A 207 -1.16 16.05 14.87
CA ALA A 207 -0.87 14.76 15.49
C ALA A 207 -1.84 14.48 16.66
N GLN A 208 -2.13 15.49 17.47
CA GLN A 208 -3.11 15.38 18.56
C GLN A 208 -4.53 15.21 18.01
N ALA A 209 -4.92 15.95 16.98
CA ALA A 209 -6.25 15.79 16.37
C ALA A 209 -6.47 14.37 15.83
N VAL A 210 -5.45 13.76 15.22
CA VAL A 210 -5.52 12.36 14.79
C VAL A 210 -5.61 11.40 15.98
N GLN A 211 -4.89 11.67 17.06
CA GLN A 211 -5.01 10.88 18.29
C GLN A 211 -6.41 10.96 18.88
N ASP A 212 -7.03 12.15 18.89
CA ASP A 212 -8.40 12.35 19.38
C ASP A 212 -9.42 11.55 18.54
N GLU A 213 -9.20 11.43 17.22
CA GLU A 213 -10.00 10.56 16.34
C GLU A 213 -9.88 9.08 16.77
N HIS A 214 -8.68 8.58 17.07
CA HIS A 214 -8.49 7.20 17.55
C HIS A 214 -9.12 6.97 18.93
N VAL A 215 -9.04 7.97 19.82
CA VAL A 215 -9.75 7.93 21.12
C VAL A 215 -11.27 7.82 20.92
N ALA A 216 -11.83 8.52 19.93
CA ALA A 216 -13.25 8.43 19.63
C ALA A 216 -13.64 7.02 19.15
N ILE A 217 -12.83 6.41 18.28
CA ILE A 217 -13.02 5.02 17.82
C ILE A 217 -12.96 4.06 19.02
N PHE A 218 -11.92 4.14 19.84
CA PHE A 218 -11.75 3.30 21.01
C PHE A 218 -12.93 3.42 21.99
N THR A 219 -13.35 4.65 22.29
CA THR A 219 -14.45 4.92 23.22
C THR A 219 -15.77 4.30 22.73
N ALA A 220 -16.04 4.34 21.42
CA ALA A 220 -17.22 3.71 20.85
C ALA A 220 -17.16 2.17 20.95
N ILE A 221 -15.97 1.58 20.70
CA ILE A 221 -15.74 0.13 20.88
C ILE A 221 -15.88 -0.28 22.34
N GLU A 222 -15.33 0.52 23.27
CA GLU A 222 -15.44 0.27 24.71
C GLU A 222 -16.91 0.25 25.16
N ARG A 223 -17.73 1.17 24.66
CA ARG A 223 -19.16 1.26 24.94
C ARG A 223 -20.01 0.22 24.22
N GLN A 224 -19.41 -0.59 23.36
CA GLN A 224 -20.10 -1.54 22.49
C GLN A 224 -21.14 -0.90 21.58
N ASP A 225 -20.94 0.38 21.21
CA ASP A 225 -21.81 1.13 20.31
C ASP A 225 -21.32 0.95 18.86
N ALA A 226 -21.94 0.02 18.15
CA ALA A 226 -21.55 -0.33 16.78
C ALA A 226 -21.74 0.84 15.79
N ASP A 227 -22.78 1.62 15.94
CA ASP A 227 -23.08 2.73 15.03
C ASP A 227 -22.13 3.89 15.26
N ALA A 228 -21.87 4.25 16.53
CA ALA A 228 -20.86 5.24 16.88
C ALA A 228 -19.44 4.78 16.44
N ALA A 229 -19.09 3.51 16.61
CA ALA A 229 -17.80 2.97 16.20
C ALA A 229 -17.60 3.05 14.69
N ARG A 230 -18.63 2.72 13.91
CA ARG A 230 -18.64 2.89 12.45
C ARG A 230 -18.45 4.35 12.06
N ALA A 231 -19.25 5.24 12.62
CA ALA A 231 -19.23 6.67 12.30
C ALA A 231 -17.87 7.29 12.63
N ALA A 232 -17.28 6.96 13.78
CA ALA A 232 -15.95 7.45 14.17
C ALA A 232 -14.85 6.96 13.22
N ALA A 233 -14.87 5.70 12.79
CA ALA A 233 -13.93 5.16 11.83
C ALA A 233 -14.06 5.80 10.44
N GLU A 234 -15.29 6.02 9.96
CA GLU A 234 -15.54 6.73 8.69
C GLU A 234 -15.04 8.17 8.74
N GLU A 235 -15.24 8.86 9.84
CA GLU A 235 -14.79 10.25 10.01
C GLU A 235 -13.26 10.31 10.03
N HIS A 236 -12.61 9.41 10.77
CA HIS A 236 -11.16 9.28 10.80
C HIS A 236 -10.58 9.10 9.39
N LEU A 237 -11.11 8.17 8.59
CA LEU A 237 -10.64 7.91 7.23
C LEU A 237 -10.91 9.09 6.28
N ARG A 238 -12.06 9.78 6.38
CA ARG A 238 -12.35 11.02 5.64
C ARG A 238 -11.35 12.13 5.96
N ASN A 239 -11.05 12.29 7.24
CA ASN A 239 -10.10 13.29 7.71
C ASN A 239 -8.67 12.94 7.25
N ALA A 240 -8.28 11.66 7.27
CA ALA A 240 -7.01 11.19 6.74
C ALA A 240 -6.87 11.50 5.24
N ALA A 241 -7.92 11.23 4.44
CA ALA A 241 -7.96 11.57 3.02
C ALA A 241 -7.84 13.09 2.78
N THR A 242 -8.56 13.89 3.56
CA THR A 242 -8.49 15.36 3.46
C THR A 242 -7.08 15.86 3.79
N ARG A 243 -6.47 15.36 4.86
CA ARG A 243 -5.10 15.71 5.22
C ARG A 243 -4.09 15.34 4.11
N LEU A 244 -4.27 14.19 3.48
CA LEU A 244 -3.41 13.76 2.39
C LEU A 244 -3.62 14.64 1.15
N ALA A 245 -4.85 14.97 0.79
CA ALA A 245 -5.17 15.82 -0.36
C ALA A 245 -4.57 17.24 -0.25
N LEU A 246 -4.35 17.76 0.96
CA LEU A 246 -3.69 19.04 1.19
C LEU A 246 -2.21 19.05 0.76
N TYR A 247 -1.57 17.89 0.64
CA TYR A 247 -0.15 17.75 0.26
C TYR A 247 0.05 17.39 -1.21
N LEU A 248 -1.01 16.99 -1.89
CA LEU A 248 -0.98 16.78 -3.32
C LEU A 248 -1.14 18.14 -3.98
N LYS A 249 -0.03 18.72 -4.44
CA LYS A 249 -0.10 19.93 -5.25
C LYS A 249 -0.98 19.70 -6.47
N PRO A 250 -1.81 20.68 -6.85
CA PRO A 250 -2.60 20.63 -8.08
C PRO A 250 -1.71 20.52 -9.31
#